data_5caf275e1cfc1f7e92abdb0475cf54b9
#
_entry.id   5caf275e1cfc1f7e92abdb0475cf54b9
#
_cell.length_a   1.000
_cell.length_b   1.000
_cell.length_c   1.000
_cell.angle_alpha   90.00
_cell.angle_beta   90.00
_cell.angle_gamma   90.00
#
_symmetry.space_group_name_H-M   'P 1'
#
loop_
_entity.id
_entity.type
_entity.pdbx_description
1 polymer ?
#
loop_
_entity_poly.entity_id
_entity_poly.type
_entity_poly.pdbx_seq_one_letter_code
_entity_poly.pdbx_strand_id
1 'polypeptide(L)'
;MNLKSLYAAVLGAIARAAGMDAAKQFDAMLRFRRRLNLKEPKTLADKVAYLELHAQSPLAQLCTDKYEARAYVARKGYEGLLVPLVGGVWTDAAAVDLDSLPESFVLKATHGCKMNYMVPDKSGIDVARCRREMERWMNTIYGTYSMEPHYAAIQPRIYAEAYLGDASGLTDYKFHCLNGVPQFVLTVTNRRADGDRAMRATLDLFDMEWRPIHQLVRANSERPGTGRVPRPRCLEEMVRISTDLSRDFKFVRVDLYEVDGQVRFGELTFSPACCVFPYLSEEFLEEMGGLLQI
;
A
#
# COMPACT_ATOMS: atom_id res chain seq x y z
N MET A 1 -4.11 -16.69 -23.35
CA MET A 1 -3.89 -15.37 -22.71
C MET A 1 -4.98 -15.21 -21.66
N ASN A 2 -4.62 -15.00 -20.40
CA ASN A 2 -5.63 -14.80 -19.36
C ASN A 2 -6.20 -13.35 -19.42
N LEU A 3 -7.35 -13.12 -18.77
CA LEU A 3 -8.04 -11.81 -18.79
C LEU A 3 -7.15 -10.65 -18.31
N LYS A 4 -6.29 -10.88 -17.32
CA LYS A 4 -5.35 -9.87 -16.80
C LYS A 4 -4.30 -9.49 -17.85
N SER A 5 -3.74 -10.47 -18.57
CA SER A 5 -2.77 -10.23 -19.64
C SER A 5 -3.39 -9.47 -20.81
N LEU A 6 -4.63 -9.79 -21.17
CA LEU A 6 -5.37 -9.05 -22.19
C LEU A 6 -5.60 -7.59 -21.76
N TYR A 7 -6.02 -7.41 -20.50
CA TYR A 7 -6.24 -6.09 -19.94
C TYR A 7 -4.95 -5.22 -19.95
N ALA A 8 -3.83 -5.79 -19.49
CA ALA A 8 -2.53 -5.12 -19.54
C ALA A 8 -2.11 -4.74 -20.98
N ALA A 9 -2.37 -5.63 -21.96
CA ALA A 9 -2.09 -5.36 -23.36
C ALA A 9 -2.93 -4.19 -23.90
N VAL A 10 -4.21 -4.11 -23.52
CA VAL A 10 -5.10 -2.98 -23.89
C VAL A 10 -4.59 -1.68 -23.29
N LEU A 11 -4.27 -1.64 -21.99
CA LEU A 11 -3.70 -0.45 -21.34
C LEU A 11 -2.38 -0.02 -22.00
N GLY A 12 -1.50 -0.96 -22.29
CA GLY A 12 -0.25 -0.70 -22.99
C GLY A 12 -0.45 -0.16 -24.42
N ALA A 13 -1.49 -0.62 -25.13
CA ALA A 13 -1.84 -0.10 -26.46
C ALA A 13 -2.36 1.34 -26.35
N ILE A 14 -3.23 1.64 -25.38
CA ILE A 14 -3.72 3.00 -25.12
C ILE A 14 -2.55 3.92 -24.74
N ALA A 15 -1.66 3.49 -23.85
CA ALA A 15 -0.51 4.27 -23.42
C ALA A 15 0.42 4.63 -24.60
N ARG A 16 0.64 3.70 -25.54
CA ARG A 16 1.45 3.96 -26.75
C ARG A 16 0.75 4.89 -27.75
N ALA A 17 -0.56 4.75 -27.91
CA ALA A 17 -1.33 5.51 -28.91
C ALA A 17 -1.74 6.91 -28.43
N ALA A 18 -2.08 7.07 -27.15
CA ALA A 18 -2.68 8.27 -26.60
C ALA A 18 -2.01 8.79 -25.29
N GLY A 19 -0.92 8.15 -24.86
CA GLY A 19 -0.16 8.54 -23.66
C GLY A 19 -0.64 7.88 -22.37
N MET A 20 0.19 8.01 -21.32
CA MET A 20 -0.04 7.39 -20.01
C MET A 20 -1.31 7.94 -19.33
N ASP A 21 -1.60 9.23 -19.50
CA ASP A 21 -2.79 9.88 -18.94
C ASP A 21 -4.08 9.24 -19.46
N ALA A 22 -4.14 8.97 -20.75
CA ALA A 22 -5.28 8.32 -21.36
C ALA A 22 -5.46 6.88 -20.85
N ALA A 23 -4.36 6.14 -20.68
CA ALA A 23 -4.40 4.80 -20.14
C ALA A 23 -4.82 4.80 -18.67
N LYS A 24 -4.31 5.72 -17.84
CA LYS A 24 -4.70 5.89 -16.42
C LYS A 24 -6.17 6.27 -16.31
N GLN A 25 -6.64 7.21 -17.13
CA GLN A 25 -8.03 7.61 -17.20
C GLN A 25 -8.95 6.43 -17.58
N PHE A 26 -8.55 5.63 -18.58
CA PHE A 26 -9.31 4.46 -19.01
C PHE A 26 -9.38 3.41 -17.87
N ASP A 27 -8.25 3.14 -17.18
CA ASP A 27 -8.20 2.23 -16.04
C ASP A 27 -9.11 2.69 -14.89
N ALA A 28 -9.06 3.99 -14.53
CA ALA A 28 -9.89 4.56 -13.48
C ALA A 28 -11.40 4.47 -13.80
N MET A 29 -11.77 4.76 -15.05
CA MET A 29 -13.16 4.66 -15.52
C MET A 29 -13.65 3.21 -15.52
N LEU A 30 -12.85 2.28 -16.04
CA LEU A 30 -13.30 0.90 -16.22
C LEU A 30 -13.40 0.15 -14.90
N ARG A 31 -12.39 0.29 -14.02
CA ARG A 31 -12.37 -0.46 -12.75
C ARG A 31 -13.12 0.20 -11.61
N PHE A 32 -13.13 1.53 -11.57
CA PHE A 32 -13.65 2.28 -10.42
C PHE A 32 -14.80 3.21 -10.76
N ARG A 33 -15.13 3.35 -12.05
CA ARG A 33 -16.16 4.29 -12.57
C ARG A 33 -15.89 5.74 -12.16
N ARG A 34 -14.62 6.09 -11.99
CA ARG A 34 -14.16 7.42 -11.62
C ARG A 34 -13.44 8.09 -12.79
N ARG A 35 -13.80 9.34 -13.05
CA ARG A 35 -13.11 10.20 -14.02
C ARG A 35 -12.03 10.99 -13.29
N LEU A 36 -10.78 10.92 -13.76
CA LEU A 36 -9.68 11.75 -13.28
C LEU A 36 -9.51 12.97 -14.18
N ASN A 37 -9.18 14.12 -13.61
CA ASN A 37 -8.78 15.31 -14.36
C ASN A 37 -7.28 15.56 -14.21
N LEU A 38 -6.49 15.00 -15.12
CA LEU A 38 -5.02 15.11 -15.07
C LEU A 38 -4.48 16.39 -15.72
N LYS A 39 -5.32 17.13 -16.46
CA LYS A 39 -4.93 18.42 -17.07
C LYS A 39 -5.04 19.57 -16.08
N GLU A 40 -6.09 19.56 -15.27
CA GLU A 40 -6.35 20.55 -14.22
C GLU A 40 -6.71 19.80 -12.93
N PRO A 41 -5.72 19.20 -12.24
CA PRO A 41 -5.97 18.37 -11.07
C PRO A 41 -6.57 19.18 -9.92
N LYS A 42 -7.74 18.80 -9.42
CA LYS A 42 -8.44 19.49 -8.33
C LYS A 42 -8.63 18.61 -7.09
N THR A 43 -9.14 17.40 -7.31
CA THR A 43 -9.39 16.46 -6.22
C THR A 43 -8.08 15.78 -5.74
N LEU A 44 -8.11 15.18 -4.56
CA LEU A 44 -6.97 14.37 -4.07
C LEU A 44 -6.61 13.27 -5.08
N ALA A 45 -7.62 12.61 -5.66
CA ALA A 45 -7.40 11.55 -6.65
C ALA A 45 -6.69 12.07 -7.90
N ASP A 46 -7.13 13.22 -8.43
CA ASP A 46 -6.49 13.84 -9.61
C ASP A 46 -5.04 14.20 -9.32
N LYS A 47 -4.79 14.85 -8.18
CA LYS A 47 -3.46 15.34 -7.80
C LYS A 47 -2.48 14.22 -7.50
N VAL A 48 -2.92 13.17 -6.80
CA VAL A 48 -2.06 12.00 -6.52
C VAL A 48 -1.77 11.23 -7.82
N ALA A 49 -2.75 11.07 -8.72
CA ALA A 49 -2.53 10.46 -10.02
C ALA A 49 -1.59 11.31 -10.91
N TYR A 50 -1.71 12.64 -10.86
CA TYR A 50 -0.80 13.55 -11.54
C TYR A 50 0.63 13.42 -11.02
N LEU A 51 0.82 13.44 -9.69
CA LEU A 51 2.14 13.25 -9.06
C LEU A 51 2.78 11.94 -9.47
N GLU A 52 1.99 10.85 -9.50
CA GLU A 52 2.46 9.54 -9.90
C GLU A 52 3.00 9.51 -11.34
N LEU A 53 2.29 10.14 -12.27
CA LEU A 53 2.62 10.08 -13.69
C LEU A 53 3.66 11.13 -14.13
N HIS A 54 3.69 12.30 -13.49
CA HIS A 54 4.43 13.46 -14.01
C HIS A 54 5.46 14.05 -13.04
N ALA A 55 5.35 13.80 -11.72
CA ALA A 55 6.15 14.48 -10.72
C ALA A 55 6.68 13.58 -9.60
N GLN A 56 6.80 12.29 -9.86
CA GLN A 56 7.34 11.36 -8.86
C GLN A 56 8.84 11.60 -8.66
N SER A 57 9.25 11.84 -7.41
CA SER A 57 10.65 12.03 -7.07
C SER A 57 11.42 10.69 -7.09
N PRO A 58 12.74 10.69 -7.38
CA PRO A 58 13.58 9.50 -7.27
C PRO A 58 13.52 8.86 -5.87
N LEU A 59 13.37 9.67 -4.83
CA LEU A 59 13.22 9.17 -3.47
C LEU A 59 11.89 8.43 -3.27
N ALA A 60 10.78 8.94 -3.81
CA ALA A 60 9.50 8.26 -3.77
C ALA A 60 9.55 6.91 -4.51
N GLN A 61 10.21 6.90 -5.67
CA GLN A 61 10.45 5.66 -6.43
C GLN A 61 11.27 4.64 -5.63
N LEU A 62 12.35 5.08 -4.97
CA LEU A 62 13.15 4.23 -4.09
C LEU A 62 12.30 3.67 -2.93
N CYS A 63 11.52 4.53 -2.27
CA CYS A 63 10.69 4.15 -1.13
C CYS A 63 9.44 3.33 -1.50
N THR A 64 9.12 3.20 -2.78
CA THR A 64 8.10 2.26 -3.26
C THR A 64 8.56 0.80 -3.14
N ASP A 65 9.86 0.54 -3.26
CA ASP A 65 10.45 -0.76 -2.92
C ASP A 65 10.37 -0.99 -1.40
N LYS A 66 9.65 -2.03 -0.99
CA LYS A 66 9.42 -2.31 0.45
C LYS A 66 10.69 -2.58 1.24
N TYR A 67 11.73 -3.10 0.58
CA TYR A 67 13.01 -3.35 1.23
C TYR A 67 13.85 -2.07 1.32
N GLU A 68 13.93 -1.29 0.23
CA GLU A 68 14.69 -0.03 0.22
C GLU A 68 14.06 1.04 1.13
N ALA A 69 12.73 1.06 1.28
CA ALA A 69 12.03 1.94 2.22
C ALA A 69 12.55 1.78 3.66
N ARG A 70 13.03 0.59 4.05
CA ARG A 70 13.59 0.33 5.38
C ARG A 70 14.84 1.18 5.64
N ALA A 71 15.70 1.34 4.64
CA ALA A 71 16.89 2.19 4.75
C ALA A 71 16.51 3.68 4.88
N TYR A 72 15.44 4.13 4.22
CA TYR A 72 14.91 5.48 4.40
C TYR A 72 14.40 5.69 5.84
N VAL A 73 13.59 4.78 6.37
CA VAL A 73 13.06 4.83 7.74
C VAL A 73 14.21 4.85 8.77
N ALA A 74 15.23 4.02 8.59
CA ALA A 74 16.41 4.01 9.46
C ALA A 74 17.18 5.33 9.43
N ARG A 75 17.40 5.92 8.22
CA ARG A 75 18.06 7.24 8.09
C ARG A 75 17.29 8.38 8.76
N LYS A 76 15.96 8.26 8.87
CA LYS A 76 15.12 9.21 9.62
C LYS A 76 15.18 8.99 11.14
N GLY A 77 15.98 8.04 11.64
CA GLY A 77 16.14 7.74 13.06
C GLY A 77 15.10 6.76 13.62
N TYR A 78 14.39 6.06 12.74
CA TYR A 78 13.28 5.17 13.11
C TYR A 78 13.58 3.69 12.86
N GLU A 79 14.85 3.27 12.92
CA GLU A 79 15.24 1.87 12.72
C GLU A 79 14.51 0.90 13.68
N GLY A 80 14.29 1.32 14.92
CA GLY A 80 13.58 0.53 15.93
C GLY A 80 12.10 0.23 15.62
N LEU A 81 11.50 0.93 14.65
CA LEU A 81 10.14 0.65 14.19
C LEU A 81 10.07 -0.47 13.15
N LEU A 82 11.21 -0.82 12.55
CA LEU A 82 11.25 -1.81 11.48
C LEU A 82 10.97 -3.20 12.03
N VAL A 83 10.07 -3.91 11.38
CA VAL A 83 9.85 -5.33 11.69
C VAL A 83 11.16 -6.08 11.44
N PRO A 84 11.68 -6.89 12.38
CA PRO A 84 12.95 -7.58 12.20
C PRO A 84 12.96 -8.46 10.96
N LEU A 85 14.05 -8.44 10.21
CA LEU A 85 14.30 -9.43 9.16
C LEU A 85 14.69 -10.75 9.84
N VAL A 86 14.10 -11.85 9.36
CA VAL A 86 14.34 -13.21 9.92
C VAL A 86 14.99 -14.15 8.90
N GLY A 87 15.47 -13.61 7.80
CA GLY A 87 16.15 -14.38 6.76
C GLY A 87 16.88 -13.45 5.79
N GLY A 88 17.23 -13.98 4.63
CA GLY A 88 17.91 -13.25 3.58
C GLY A 88 16.98 -12.36 2.75
N VAL A 89 17.59 -11.76 1.72
CA VAL A 89 16.89 -11.10 0.60
C VAL A 89 17.27 -11.87 -0.66
N TRP A 90 16.30 -12.38 -1.38
CA TRP A 90 16.51 -13.28 -2.50
C TRP A 90 16.00 -12.68 -3.81
N THR A 91 16.78 -12.83 -4.85
CA THR A 91 16.41 -12.47 -6.24
C THR A 91 15.87 -13.65 -7.04
N ASP A 92 15.82 -14.82 -6.42
CA ASP A 92 15.28 -16.06 -6.98
C ASP A 92 14.40 -16.76 -5.95
N ALA A 93 13.18 -17.13 -6.32
CA ALA A 93 12.26 -17.86 -5.46
C ALA A 93 12.79 -19.25 -5.04
N ALA A 94 13.57 -19.90 -5.91
CA ALA A 94 14.16 -21.20 -5.60
C ALA A 94 15.26 -21.13 -4.53
N ALA A 95 15.92 -19.97 -4.40
CA ALA A 95 16.98 -19.75 -3.42
C ALA A 95 16.45 -19.52 -1.99
N VAL A 96 15.14 -19.36 -1.81
CA VAL A 96 14.54 -19.19 -0.47
C VAL A 96 14.59 -20.50 0.30
N ASP A 97 15.46 -20.57 1.30
CA ASP A 97 15.55 -21.72 2.20
C ASP A 97 14.50 -21.60 3.32
N LEU A 98 13.33 -22.22 3.11
CA LEU A 98 12.23 -22.21 4.08
C LEU A 98 12.59 -22.95 5.37
N ASP A 99 13.53 -23.90 5.33
CA ASP A 99 13.91 -24.70 6.50
C ASP A 99 14.75 -23.88 7.49
N SER A 100 15.53 -22.92 6.99
CA SER A 100 16.33 -22.01 7.82
C SER A 100 15.52 -20.88 8.48
N LEU A 101 14.27 -20.64 8.04
CA LEU A 101 13.41 -19.62 8.64
C LEU A 101 12.83 -20.07 9.98
N PRO A 102 12.49 -19.13 10.89
CA PRO A 102 11.90 -19.47 12.19
C PRO A 102 10.52 -20.11 12.07
N GLU A 103 9.92 -20.51 13.19
CA GLU A 103 8.59 -21.15 13.23
C GLU A 103 7.47 -20.25 12.72
N SER A 104 7.62 -18.93 12.84
CA SER A 104 6.64 -17.97 12.32
C SER A 104 7.33 -16.82 11.58
N PHE A 105 6.84 -16.48 10.39
CA PHE A 105 7.41 -15.44 9.56
C PHE A 105 6.40 -14.95 8.50
N VAL A 106 6.77 -13.86 7.81
CA VAL A 106 6.05 -13.36 6.63
C VAL A 106 7.02 -13.20 5.48
N LEU A 107 6.76 -13.90 4.37
CA LEU A 107 7.47 -13.62 3.11
C LEU A 107 6.79 -12.48 2.39
N LYS A 108 7.58 -11.55 1.86
CA LYS A 108 7.10 -10.39 1.11
C LYS A 108 7.90 -10.20 -0.16
N ALA A 109 7.23 -9.84 -1.27
CA ALA A 109 7.91 -9.33 -2.45
C ALA A 109 8.05 -7.79 -2.37
N THR A 110 9.16 -7.26 -2.88
CA THR A 110 9.49 -5.82 -2.78
C THR A 110 8.70 -4.94 -3.74
N HIS A 111 8.25 -5.47 -4.87
CA HIS A 111 7.86 -4.78 -6.10
C HIS A 111 6.36 -4.78 -6.40
N GLY A 112 5.50 -4.94 -5.40
CA GLY A 112 4.06 -4.94 -5.65
C GLY A 112 3.20 -5.00 -4.39
N CYS A 113 1.88 -4.84 -4.57
CA CYS A 113 0.90 -4.94 -3.50
C CYS A 113 0.34 -6.36 -3.38
N LYS A 114 -0.07 -6.75 -2.17
CA LYS A 114 -0.68 -8.07 -1.87
C LYS A 114 0.24 -9.27 -2.23
N MET A 115 1.53 -9.05 -2.29
CA MET A 115 2.55 -10.06 -2.49
C MET A 115 3.20 -10.40 -1.14
N ASN A 116 2.42 -11.05 -0.27
CA ASN A 116 2.86 -11.52 1.04
C ASN A 116 2.26 -12.89 1.32
N TYR A 117 3.04 -13.73 2.00
CA TYR A 117 2.64 -15.05 2.44
C TYR A 117 2.92 -15.15 3.94
N MET A 118 1.85 -15.20 4.73
CA MET A 118 1.94 -15.28 6.20
C MET A 118 2.09 -16.75 6.63
N VAL A 119 3.06 -17.02 7.46
CA VAL A 119 3.32 -18.32 8.09
C VAL A 119 3.28 -18.14 9.60
N PRO A 120 2.10 -18.25 10.22
CA PRO A 120 1.98 -18.17 11.68
C PRO A 120 2.57 -19.37 12.38
N ASP A 121 2.61 -20.52 11.72
CA ASP A 121 3.16 -21.79 12.18
C ASP A 121 3.74 -22.55 10.99
N LYS A 122 5.05 -22.79 11.03
CA LYS A 122 5.79 -23.47 9.96
C LYS A 122 5.37 -24.93 9.79
N SER A 123 4.93 -25.59 10.88
CA SER A 123 4.47 -26.98 10.82
C SER A 123 3.23 -27.17 9.94
N GLY A 124 2.42 -26.11 9.77
CA GLY A 124 1.22 -26.09 8.92
C GLY A 124 1.42 -25.50 7.51
N ILE A 125 2.66 -25.20 7.10
CA ILE A 125 2.90 -24.54 5.79
C ILE A 125 2.61 -25.49 4.61
N ASP A 126 1.81 -25.03 3.66
CA ASP A 126 1.76 -25.62 2.31
C ASP A 126 2.96 -25.13 1.50
N VAL A 127 4.07 -25.89 1.58
CA VAL A 127 5.34 -25.55 0.91
C VAL A 127 5.16 -25.43 -0.60
N ALA A 128 4.35 -26.30 -1.21
CA ALA A 128 4.13 -26.29 -2.66
C ALA A 128 3.37 -25.00 -3.08
N ARG A 129 2.36 -24.60 -2.32
CA ARG A 129 1.64 -23.34 -2.54
C ARG A 129 2.57 -22.14 -2.31
N CYS A 130 3.34 -22.14 -1.23
CA CYS A 130 4.29 -21.07 -0.93
C CYS A 130 5.29 -20.86 -2.08
N ARG A 131 5.88 -21.94 -2.59
CA ARG A 131 6.80 -21.89 -3.75
C ARG A 131 6.12 -21.32 -4.99
N ARG A 132 4.93 -21.81 -5.36
CA ARG A 132 4.17 -21.29 -6.51
C ARG A 132 3.85 -19.79 -6.38
N GLU A 133 3.49 -19.32 -5.17
CA GLU A 133 3.22 -17.90 -4.95
C GLU A 133 4.50 -17.03 -5.11
N MET A 134 5.62 -17.47 -4.57
CA MET A 134 6.90 -16.79 -4.73
C MET A 134 7.34 -16.71 -6.20
N GLU A 135 7.26 -17.83 -6.93
CA GLU A 135 7.55 -17.86 -8.38
C GLU A 135 6.61 -16.93 -9.16
N ARG A 136 5.32 -16.93 -8.83
CA ARG A 136 4.34 -16.02 -9.45
C ARG A 136 4.71 -14.55 -9.20
N TRP A 137 5.13 -14.18 -7.97
CA TRP A 137 5.56 -12.82 -7.68
C TRP A 137 6.78 -12.43 -8.49
N MET A 138 7.82 -13.25 -8.50
CA MET A 138 9.07 -12.96 -9.22
C MET A 138 8.86 -12.79 -10.73
N ASN A 139 7.86 -13.47 -11.30
CA ASN A 139 7.48 -13.35 -12.71
C ASN A 139 6.42 -12.27 -12.98
N THR A 140 6.02 -11.50 -11.97
CA THR A 140 5.00 -10.46 -12.13
C THR A 140 5.68 -9.11 -12.37
N ILE A 141 5.45 -8.49 -13.52
CA ILE A 141 5.78 -7.08 -13.76
C ILE A 141 4.60 -6.26 -13.19
N TYR A 142 4.74 -5.85 -11.93
CA TYR A 142 3.73 -5.02 -11.28
C TYR A 142 3.68 -3.63 -11.91
N GLY A 143 2.53 -2.98 -11.91
CA GLY A 143 2.37 -1.64 -12.47
C GLY A 143 1.90 -1.61 -13.92
N THR A 144 2.11 -2.65 -14.73
CA THR A 144 1.68 -2.66 -16.14
C THR A 144 0.15 -2.70 -16.29
N TYR A 145 -0.57 -3.36 -15.39
CA TYR A 145 -2.03 -3.44 -15.41
C TYR A 145 -2.72 -2.63 -14.31
N SER A 146 -1.97 -1.85 -13.55
CA SER A 146 -2.50 -0.90 -12.57
C SER A 146 -2.18 0.55 -12.94
N MET A 147 -1.47 0.75 -14.05
CA MET A 147 -0.96 2.04 -14.50
C MET A 147 -0.20 2.77 -13.39
N GLU A 148 0.71 2.02 -12.73
CA GLU A 148 1.58 2.48 -11.66
C GLU A 148 3.05 2.31 -12.08
N PRO A 149 3.57 3.19 -12.97
CA PRO A 149 4.85 3.01 -13.65
C PRO A 149 6.06 2.96 -12.70
N HIS A 150 5.96 3.54 -11.53
CA HIS A 150 7.04 3.53 -10.54
C HIS A 150 7.41 2.13 -10.05
N TYR A 151 6.48 1.18 -10.09
CA TYR A 151 6.80 -0.21 -9.75
C TYR A 151 7.64 -0.92 -10.83
N ALA A 152 7.57 -0.49 -12.09
CA ALA A 152 8.24 -1.17 -13.19
C ALA A 152 9.78 -1.12 -13.09
N ALA A 153 10.34 -0.15 -12.38
CA ALA A 153 11.78 -0.01 -12.17
C ALA A 153 12.30 -0.77 -10.93
N ILE A 154 11.41 -1.37 -10.13
CA ILE A 154 11.82 -2.11 -8.93
C ILE A 154 12.31 -3.50 -9.34
N GLN A 155 13.54 -3.83 -8.98
CA GLN A 155 14.05 -5.18 -9.14
C GLN A 155 13.27 -6.14 -8.23
N PRO A 156 12.63 -7.19 -8.77
CA PRO A 156 11.94 -8.18 -7.97
C PRO A 156 12.87 -8.85 -6.96
N ARG A 157 12.48 -8.83 -5.69
CA ARG A 157 13.16 -9.53 -4.60
C ARG A 157 12.10 -10.07 -3.63
N ILE A 158 12.47 -11.12 -2.90
CA ILE A 158 11.70 -11.67 -1.78
C ILE A 158 12.54 -11.46 -0.53
N TYR A 159 11.90 -11.16 0.59
CA TYR A 159 12.54 -11.09 1.90
C TYR A 159 11.58 -11.64 2.98
N ALA A 160 12.13 -12.01 4.13
CA ALA A 160 11.36 -12.54 5.25
C ALA A 160 11.44 -11.60 6.45
N GLU A 161 10.29 -11.32 7.05
CA GLU A 161 10.14 -10.55 8.29
C GLU A 161 9.51 -11.40 9.39
N ALA A 162 9.76 -11.02 10.65
CA ALA A 162 9.11 -11.61 11.79
C ALA A 162 7.58 -11.49 11.68
N TYR A 163 6.88 -12.53 12.10
CA TYR A 163 5.42 -12.51 12.18
C TYR A 163 4.97 -11.70 13.40
N LEU A 164 4.18 -10.65 13.20
CA LEU A 164 3.71 -9.74 14.25
C LEU A 164 2.45 -10.21 14.98
N GLY A 165 2.00 -11.44 14.75
CA GLY A 165 0.76 -11.98 15.30
C GLY A 165 -0.37 -12.06 14.29
N ASP A 166 -1.55 -12.48 14.73
CA ASP A 166 -2.69 -12.71 13.84
C ASP A 166 -3.12 -11.41 13.15
N ALA A 167 -2.98 -11.40 11.83
CA ALA A 167 -3.40 -10.29 10.98
C ALA A 167 -4.90 -9.95 11.10
N SER A 168 -5.73 -10.87 11.62
CA SER A 168 -7.14 -10.61 11.90
C SER A 168 -7.35 -9.67 13.08
N GLY A 169 -6.39 -9.61 14.02
CA GLY A 169 -6.40 -8.73 15.20
C GLY A 169 -5.61 -7.43 15.04
N LEU A 170 -4.71 -7.34 14.04
CA LEU A 170 -3.94 -6.12 13.82
C LEU A 170 -4.78 -5.07 13.09
N THR A 171 -4.80 -3.85 13.65
CA THR A 171 -5.32 -2.68 12.96
C THR A 171 -4.22 -2.04 12.12
N ASP A 172 -4.46 -1.85 10.81
CA ASP A 172 -3.62 -0.98 10.00
C ASP A 172 -4.03 0.47 10.23
N TYR A 173 -3.09 1.29 10.63
CA TYR A 173 -3.22 2.74 10.73
C TYR A 173 -2.53 3.39 9.52
N LYS A 174 -3.33 3.90 8.59
CA LYS A 174 -2.86 4.44 7.30
C LYS A 174 -2.96 5.95 7.30
N PHE A 175 -1.86 6.61 7.67
CA PHE A 175 -1.76 8.06 7.72
C PHE A 175 -1.58 8.64 6.32
N HIS A 176 -2.55 9.41 5.84
CA HIS A 176 -2.45 10.10 4.56
C HIS A 176 -1.85 11.48 4.80
N CYS A 177 -0.64 11.66 4.30
CA CYS A 177 0.16 12.86 4.52
C CYS A 177 0.23 13.70 3.24
N LEU A 178 -0.13 14.96 3.35
CA LEU A 178 -0.14 15.95 2.27
C LEU A 178 0.89 17.04 2.61
N ASN A 179 1.84 17.27 1.72
CA ASN A 179 2.92 18.25 1.90
C ASN A 179 3.68 18.08 3.24
N GLY A 180 3.93 16.82 3.64
CA GLY A 180 4.63 16.51 4.89
C GLY A 180 3.78 16.60 6.16
N VAL A 181 2.46 16.74 6.04
CA VAL A 181 1.54 16.87 7.18
C VAL A 181 0.47 15.78 7.11
N PRO A 182 0.33 14.89 8.13
CA PRO A 182 -0.77 13.96 8.24
C PRO A 182 -2.11 14.70 8.31
N GLN A 183 -3.07 14.35 7.45
CA GLN A 183 -4.38 14.99 7.39
C GLN A 183 -5.49 14.09 7.93
N PHE A 184 -5.43 12.80 7.63
CA PHE A 184 -6.40 11.83 8.10
C PHE A 184 -5.80 10.43 8.19
N VAL A 185 -6.41 9.61 9.05
CA VAL A 185 -6.05 8.18 9.23
C VAL A 185 -7.18 7.32 8.70
N LEU A 186 -6.86 6.43 7.77
CA LEU A 186 -7.72 5.33 7.40
C LEU A 186 -7.31 4.09 8.22
N THR A 187 -8.20 3.57 9.05
CA THR A 187 -7.97 2.30 9.73
C THR A 187 -8.56 1.15 8.91
N VAL A 188 -7.86 0.03 8.92
CA VAL A 188 -8.32 -1.20 8.26
C VAL A 188 -8.32 -2.32 9.29
N THR A 189 -9.52 -2.80 9.60
CA THR A 189 -9.75 -3.86 10.58
C THR A 189 -10.47 -5.04 9.96
N ASN A 190 -10.63 -6.13 10.71
CA ASN A 190 -11.39 -7.33 10.30
C ASN A 190 -10.95 -7.90 8.95
N ARG A 191 -9.65 -7.92 8.68
CA ARG A 191 -9.11 -8.55 7.48
C ARG A 191 -9.30 -10.05 7.57
N ARG A 192 -10.25 -10.59 6.82
CA ARG A 192 -10.42 -12.04 6.67
C ARG A 192 -9.96 -12.45 5.28
N ALA A 193 -9.02 -13.36 5.23
CA ALA A 193 -8.70 -14.10 4.01
C ALA A 193 -9.79 -15.17 3.82
N ASP A 194 -10.77 -14.89 2.96
CA ASP A 194 -11.85 -15.82 2.65
C ASP A 194 -11.48 -16.57 1.37
N GLY A 195 -10.52 -17.49 1.48
CA GLY A 195 -10.00 -18.29 0.36
C GLY A 195 -9.52 -17.41 -0.82
N ASP A 196 -9.92 -17.76 -2.05
CA ASP A 196 -9.62 -16.97 -3.27
C ASP A 196 -10.51 -15.74 -3.47
N ARG A 197 -11.40 -15.43 -2.54
CA ARG A 197 -12.29 -14.27 -2.60
C ARG A 197 -11.61 -13.05 -1.97
N ALA A 198 -11.93 -11.87 -2.51
CA ALA A 198 -11.38 -10.60 -2.05
C ALA A 198 -11.48 -10.46 -0.52
N MET A 199 -10.37 -10.09 0.12
CA MET A 199 -10.32 -9.84 1.55
C MET A 199 -11.40 -8.82 1.93
N ARG A 200 -12.32 -9.21 2.81
CA ARG A 200 -13.29 -8.30 3.39
C ARG A 200 -12.60 -7.56 4.53
N ALA A 201 -12.63 -6.25 4.48
CA ALA A 201 -12.11 -5.38 5.51
C ALA A 201 -13.14 -4.34 5.91
N THR A 202 -13.05 -3.88 7.15
CA THR A 202 -13.81 -2.73 7.64
C THR A 202 -12.90 -1.51 7.62
N LEU A 203 -13.40 -0.42 7.06
CA LEU A 203 -12.70 0.85 6.95
C LEU A 203 -13.34 1.88 7.87
N ASP A 204 -12.55 2.55 8.69
CA ASP A 204 -12.97 3.72 9.45
C ASP A 204 -11.98 4.86 9.19
N LEU A 205 -12.47 6.09 9.23
CA LEU A 205 -11.71 7.30 8.93
C LEU A 205 -11.72 8.21 10.16
N PHE A 206 -10.54 8.74 10.51
CA PHE A 206 -10.36 9.61 11.67
C PHE A 206 -9.48 10.82 11.31
N ASP A 207 -9.70 11.92 12.01
CA ASP A 207 -8.76 13.04 12.04
C ASP A 207 -7.58 12.77 12.99
N MET A 208 -6.69 13.75 13.13
CA MET A 208 -5.49 13.58 13.96
C MET A 208 -5.79 13.61 15.47
N GLU A 209 -6.96 14.05 15.90
CA GLU A 209 -7.47 13.96 17.27
C GLU A 209 -8.32 12.72 17.53
N TRP A 210 -8.38 11.79 16.57
CA TRP A 210 -9.15 10.55 16.62
C TRP A 210 -10.67 10.74 16.63
N ARG A 211 -11.16 11.86 16.07
CA ARG A 211 -12.59 12.06 15.83
C ARG A 211 -13.00 11.38 14.52
N PRO A 212 -14.11 10.63 14.48
CA PRO A 212 -14.51 9.93 13.26
C PRO A 212 -14.91 10.91 12.15
N ILE A 213 -14.47 10.63 10.93
CA ILE A 213 -14.83 11.36 9.72
C ILE A 213 -15.79 10.50 8.91
N HIS A 214 -17.03 10.99 8.68
CA HIS A 214 -18.10 10.25 8.02
C HIS A 214 -18.14 10.50 6.51
N GLN A 215 -17.01 10.31 5.84
CA GLN A 215 -16.82 10.56 4.40
C GLN A 215 -16.46 9.28 3.62
N LEU A 216 -16.66 8.10 4.25
CA LEU A 216 -16.47 6.82 3.58
C LEU A 216 -17.73 6.42 2.80
N VAL A 217 -17.50 5.93 1.59
CA VAL A 217 -18.53 5.31 0.75
C VAL A 217 -18.22 3.81 0.58
N ARG A 218 -19.25 3.02 0.28
CA ARG A 218 -19.06 1.60 0.04
C ARG A 218 -18.30 1.38 -1.27
N ALA A 219 -17.18 0.68 -1.19
CA ALA A 219 -16.37 0.33 -2.35
C ALA A 219 -16.05 -1.18 -2.37
N ASN A 220 -16.46 -1.87 -3.44
CA ASN A 220 -16.14 -3.29 -3.68
C ASN A 220 -16.44 -4.20 -2.47
N SER A 221 -15.41 -4.88 -1.95
CA SER A 221 -15.48 -5.79 -0.80
C SER A 221 -15.25 -5.10 0.55
N GLU A 222 -14.89 -3.82 0.54
CA GLU A 222 -14.63 -3.03 1.74
C GLU A 222 -15.92 -2.38 2.22
N ARG A 223 -16.09 -2.27 3.54
CA ARG A 223 -17.30 -1.71 4.15
C ARG A 223 -16.91 -0.55 5.04
N PRO A 224 -17.64 0.58 4.98
CA PRO A 224 -17.53 1.60 6.01
C PRO A 224 -17.82 1.00 7.38
N GLY A 225 -16.97 1.32 8.33
CA GLY A 225 -17.15 0.98 9.73
C GLY A 225 -18.10 1.93 10.45
N THR A 226 -18.08 1.87 11.76
CA THR A 226 -18.97 2.68 12.61
C THR A 226 -18.27 3.86 13.28
N GLY A 227 -16.99 4.09 12.99
CA GLY A 227 -16.16 5.09 13.69
C GLY A 227 -15.83 4.70 15.14
N ARG A 228 -15.90 3.41 15.47
CA ARG A 228 -15.73 2.92 16.85
C ARG A 228 -14.41 2.18 17.08
N VAL A 229 -13.46 2.31 16.15
CA VAL A 229 -12.12 1.75 16.37
C VAL A 229 -11.49 2.48 17.58
N PRO A 230 -11.03 1.73 18.61
CA PRO A 230 -10.41 2.36 19.76
C PRO A 230 -9.21 3.23 19.35
N ARG A 231 -9.06 4.37 20.02
CA ARG A 231 -7.89 5.22 19.82
C ARG A 231 -6.63 4.45 20.19
N PRO A 232 -5.61 4.37 19.31
CA PRO A 232 -4.37 3.69 19.65
C PRO A 232 -3.64 4.43 20.78
N ARG A 233 -2.96 3.69 21.63
CA ARG A 233 -2.19 4.26 22.75
C ARG A 233 -1.02 5.11 22.23
N CYS A 234 -0.47 4.73 21.09
CA CYS A 234 0.67 5.38 20.46
C CYS A 234 0.28 6.45 19.42
N LEU A 235 -0.96 7.00 19.42
CA LEU A 235 -1.41 7.92 18.38
C LEU A 235 -0.47 9.11 18.19
N GLU A 236 -0.06 9.81 19.26
CA GLU A 236 0.82 10.97 19.18
C GLU A 236 2.18 10.61 18.57
N GLU A 237 2.70 9.46 18.95
CA GLU A 237 3.94 8.93 18.37
C GLU A 237 3.75 8.60 16.89
N MET A 238 2.65 7.95 16.51
CA MET A 238 2.32 7.64 15.11
C MET A 238 2.19 8.92 14.27
N VAL A 239 1.55 9.97 14.77
CA VAL A 239 1.43 11.27 14.09
C VAL A 239 2.82 11.89 13.88
N ARG A 240 3.68 11.91 14.91
CA ARG A 240 5.04 12.43 14.82
C ARG A 240 5.87 11.66 13.79
N ILE A 241 5.85 10.32 13.85
CA ILE A 241 6.54 9.45 12.89
C ILE A 241 6.05 9.72 11.47
N SER A 242 4.73 9.78 11.27
CA SER A 242 4.13 10.02 9.96
C SER A 242 4.51 11.39 9.41
N THR A 243 4.58 12.42 10.27
CA THR A 243 5.07 13.75 9.91
C THR A 243 6.53 13.69 9.44
N ASP A 244 7.42 13.06 10.22
CA ASP A 244 8.85 13.03 9.91
C ASP A 244 9.14 12.19 8.65
N LEU A 245 8.44 11.07 8.46
CA LEU A 245 8.58 10.22 7.27
C LEU A 245 7.95 10.83 6.01
N SER A 246 7.01 11.77 6.15
CA SER A 246 6.33 12.37 5.00
C SER A 246 6.96 13.68 4.50
N ARG A 247 7.85 14.34 5.26
CA ARG A 247 8.41 15.66 4.96
C ARG A 247 9.04 15.80 3.57
N ASP A 248 9.58 14.71 3.03
CA ASP A 248 10.29 14.74 1.75
C ASP A 248 9.35 14.53 0.55
N PHE A 249 8.03 14.39 0.79
CA PHE A 249 7.05 14.02 -0.22
C PHE A 249 5.88 15.00 -0.28
N LYS A 250 5.39 15.28 -1.49
CA LYS A 250 4.13 16.00 -1.68
C LYS A 250 2.95 15.20 -1.16
N PHE A 251 2.90 13.90 -1.50
CA PHE A 251 1.94 12.94 -1.01
C PHE A 251 2.62 11.64 -0.65
N VAL A 252 2.29 11.08 0.50
CA VAL A 252 2.62 9.71 0.89
C VAL A 252 1.62 9.21 1.93
N ARG A 253 1.27 7.93 1.85
CA ARG A 253 0.56 7.23 2.91
C ARG A 253 1.58 6.45 3.74
N VAL A 254 1.63 6.72 5.03
CA VAL A 254 2.49 6.01 6.00
C VAL A 254 1.63 4.99 6.72
N ASP A 255 1.95 3.71 6.54
CA ASP A 255 1.21 2.61 7.16
C ASP A 255 1.95 2.14 8.41
N LEU A 256 1.28 2.18 9.54
CA LEU A 256 1.81 1.83 10.86
C LEU A 256 0.91 0.79 11.55
N TYR A 257 1.50 0.07 12.49
CA TYR A 257 0.80 -0.85 13.40
C TYR A 257 1.09 -0.47 14.85
N GLU A 258 0.20 -0.84 15.76
CA GLU A 258 0.49 -0.90 17.20
C GLU A 258 0.53 -2.38 17.64
N VAL A 259 1.67 -2.82 18.14
CA VAL A 259 1.90 -4.18 18.62
C VAL A 259 2.50 -4.08 20.01
N ASP A 260 1.82 -4.64 21.02
CA ASP A 260 2.26 -4.60 22.42
C ASP A 260 2.59 -3.19 22.94
N GLY A 261 1.80 -2.19 22.51
CA GLY A 261 2.00 -0.79 22.87
C GLY A 261 3.21 -0.12 22.22
N GLN A 262 3.74 -0.69 21.16
CA GLN A 262 4.85 -0.14 20.37
C GLN A 262 4.42 0.06 18.92
N VAL A 263 4.89 1.17 18.32
CA VAL A 263 4.68 1.40 16.90
C VAL A 263 5.57 0.49 16.06
N ARG A 264 5.02 -0.07 14.99
CA ARG A 264 5.75 -0.80 13.97
C ARG A 264 5.48 -0.20 12.59
N PHE A 265 6.53 -0.11 11.78
CA PHE A 265 6.44 0.38 10.41
C PHE A 265 5.91 -0.72 9.48
N GLY A 266 4.94 -0.37 8.65
CA GLY A 266 4.36 -1.24 7.64
C GLY A 266 4.92 -0.96 6.24
N GLU A 267 4.55 0.17 5.65
CA GLU A 267 5.00 0.57 4.30
C GLU A 267 4.83 2.08 4.06
N LEU A 268 5.49 2.58 3.04
CA LEU A 268 5.19 3.86 2.39
C LEU A 268 4.45 3.58 1.08
N THR A 269 3.32 4.26 0.86
CA THR A 269 2.51 4.06 -0.34
C THR A 269 2.27 5.39 -1.03
N PHE A 270 2.64 5.50 -2.31
CA PHE A 270 2.53 6.72 -3.10
C PHE A 270 1.30 6.74 -4.02
N SER A 271 0.72 5.57 -4.30
CA SER A 271 -0.44 5.39 -5.19
C SER A 271 -1.56 4.55 -4.55
N PRO A 272 -2.07 4.93 -3.34
CA PRO A 272 -3.08 4.12 -2.66
C PRO A 272 -4.32 3.92 -3.54
N ALA A 273 -4.78 2.66 -3.61
CA ALA A 273 -5.91 2.25 -4.46
C ALA A 273 -5.79 2.76 -5.91
N CYS A 274 -4.59 2.66 -6.51
CA CYS A 274 -4.27 3.15 -7.85
C CYS A 274 -4.54 4.64 -8.02
N CYS A 275 -4.37 5.45 -6.99
CA CYS A 275 -4.66 6.90 -6.88
C CYS A 275 -6.16 7.25 -6.96
N VAL A 276 -7.06 6.29 -7.00
CA VAL A 276 -8.50 6.55 -7.28
C VAL A 276 -9.31 6.77 -6.01
N PHE A 277 -8.88 6.24 -4.87
CA PHE A 277 -9.56 6.34 -3.57
C PHE A 277 -11.06 6.04 -3.64
N PRO A 278 -11.47 4.86 -4.14
CA PRO A 278 -12.88 4.57 -4.44
C PRO A 278 -13.77 4.50 -3.19
N TYR A 279 -13.16 4.47 -2.01
CA TYR A 279 -13.83 4.43 -0.71
C TYR A 279 -14.06 5.81 -0.07
N LEU A 280 -13.55 6.91 -0.66
CA LEU A 280 -13.75 8.28 -0.18
C LEU A 280 -14.86 8.98 -0.99
N SER A 281 -15.64 9.85 -0.33
CA SER A 281 -16.65 10.69 -0.97
C SER A 281 -16.02 11.73 -1.90
N GLU A 282 -16.76 12.24 -2.86
CA GLU A 282 -16.27 13.28 -3.77
C GLU A 282 -15.97 14.57 -3.01
N GLU A 283 -16.84 14.96 -2.07
CA GLU A 283 -16.63 16.16 -1.25
C GLU A 283 -15.32 16.08 -0.47
N PHE A 284 -15.02 14.93 0.13
CA PHE A 284 -13.78 14.75 0.88
C PHE A 284 -12.55 14.74 -0.02
N LEU A 285 -12.68 14.20 -1.23
CA LEU A 285 -11.60 14.25 -2.21
C LEU A 285 -11.32 15.67 -2.72
N GLU A 286 -12.37 16.51 -2.86
CA GLU A 286 -12.22 17.93 -3.20
C GLU A 286 -11.56 18.70 -2.06
N GLU A 287 -12.03 18.51 -0.82
CA GLU A 287 -11.46 19.13 0.37
C GLU A 287 -9.97 18.82 0.52
N MET A 288 -9.61 17.53 0.52
CA MET A 288 -8.20 17.10 0.64
C MET A 288 -7.37 17.51 -0.58
N GLY A 289 -7.99 17.56 -1.75
CA GLY A 289 -7.38 18.08 -2.96
C GLY A 289 -7.02 19.55 -2.83
N GLY A 290 -7.85 20.36 -2.18
CA GLY A 290 -7.56 21.76 -1.87
C GLY A 290 -6.30 21.96 -1.02
N LEU A 291 -5.99 21.02 -0.14
CA LEU A 291 -4.83 21.05 0.74
C LEU A 291 -3.53 20.61 0.04
N LEU A 292 -3.60 19.67 -0.91
CA LEU A 292 -2.41 19.15 -1.59
C LEU A 292 -1.86 20.13 -2.63
N GLN A 293 -0.63 20.59 -2.44
CA GLN A 293 0.10 21.43 -3.39
C GLN A 293 0.96 20.57 -4.31
N ILE A 294 0.80 20.70 -5.62
CA ILE A 294 1.54 19.95 -6.66
C ILE A 294 2.33 20.89 -7.57
#